data_e89d4da3fbe191fecb911e82653a373c
#
_entry.id   e89d4da3fbe191fecb911e82653a373c
#
_cell.length_a   1.000
_cell.length_b   1.000
_cell.length_c   1.000
_cell.angle_alpha   90.00
_cell.angle_beta   90.00
_cell.angle_gamma   90.00
#
_symmetry.space_group_name_H-M   'P 1'
#
loop_
_entity.id
_entity.type
_entity.pdbx_description
1 polymer ?
#
loop_
_entity_poly.entity_id
_entity_poly.type
_entity_poly.pdbx_seq_one_letter_code
_entity_poly.pdbx_strand_id
1 'polypeptide(L)'
;AETPPAAFTGQATNLAMMNPGYANTNKVRPTGPVDPAVTVLSIQTADGQPLALLANYSTHYAGVSEAGLSADYFGEFCRVMAKELGVEEGKPFVALMSNGTSGDANCVDFTKPNWKNDRFMVARAVADAALTALKDARYQDWVPLAMAEQKRSFKVRRPSPADVAAA
;
A
#
# COMPACT_ATOMS: atom_id res chain seq x y z
N ALA A 1 -12.37 13.95 10.04
CA ALA A 1 -12.05 14.84 11.14
C ALA A 1 -12.31 16.27 10.70
N GLU A 2 -13.10 17.02 11.44
CA GLU A 2 -13.17 18.45 11.27
C GLU A 2 -11.84 19.04 11.70
N THR A 3 -11.21 19.78 10.84
CA THR A 3 -9.89 20.35 11.02
C THR A 3 -10.01 21.88 11.00
N PRO A 4 -9.06 22.62 11.55
CA PRO A 4 -9.04 24.07 11.43
C PRO A 4 -9.05 24.54 9.97
N PRO A 5 -9.38 25.80 9.71
CA PRO A 5 -9.51 26.37 8.37
C PRO A 5 -8.36 25.94 7.46
N ALA A 6 -8.66 25.60 6.23
CA ALA A 6 -7.62 25.27 5.25
C ALA A 6 -6.65 26.46 5.14
N ALA A 7 -5.37 26.19 5.26
CA ALA A 7 -4.33 27.21 5.24
C ALA A 7 -4.40 28.14 4.02
N PHE A 8 -5.04 27.70 2.93
CA PHE A 8 -5.16 28.44 1.69
C PHE A 8 -6.47 29.20 1.49
N THR A 9 -7.51 28.93 2.25
CA THR A 9 -8.84 29.56 2.02
C THR A 9 -9.38 30.30 3.23
N GLY A 10 -8.79 30.11 4.40
CA GLY A 10 -9.28 30.71 5.65
C GLY A 10 -10.70 30.28 6.06
N GLN A 11 -11.33 29.38 5.31
CA GLN A 11 -12.69 28.93 5.57
C GLN A 11 -12.69 27.57 6.26
N ALA A 12 -13.47 27.44 7.32
CA ALA A 12 -13.72 26.19 8.03
C ALA A 12 -14.62 25.26 7.20
N THR A 13 -14.18 24.86 6.02
CA THR A 13 -14.94 24.00 5.14
C THR A 13 -14.23 22.68 4.96
N ASN A 14 -14.94 21.63 5.23
CA ASN A 14 -14.69 20.25 4.85
C ASN A 14 -13.23 19.78 4.89
N LEU A 15 -12.79 19.40 6.03
CA LEU A 15 -11.39 19.31 6.39
C LEU A 15 -10.97 17.85 6.40
N ALA A 16 -10.47 17.39 5.26
CA ALA A 16 -9.73 16.13 5.18
C ALA A 16 -8.34 16.33 5.79
N MET A 17 -7.99 15.51 6.76
CA MET A 17 -6.66 15.50 7.37
C MET A 17 -6.04 14.12 7.21
N MET A 18 -4.86 14.06 6.60
CA MET A 18 -4.12 12.81 6.41
C MET A 18 -3.71 12.21 7.75
N ASN A 19 -3.20 13.03 8.67
CA ASN A 19 -2.73 12.62 9.98
C ASN A 19 -3.51 13.36 11.09
N PRO A 20 -4.72 12.94 11.43
CA PRO A 20 -5.58 13.65 12.38
C PRO A 20 -5.13 13.54 13.84
N GLY A 21 -4.02 12.86 14.12
CA GLY A 21 -3.55 12.54 15.45
C GLY A 21 -4.23 11.32 16.06
N TYR A 22 -3.51 10.66 16.97
CA TYR A 22 -4.00 9.48 17.66
C TYR A 22 -5.12 9.83 18.64
N ALA A 23 -6.12 8.97 18.71
CA ALA A 23 -7.27 9.09 19.61
C ALA A 23 -7.91 10.50 19.61
N ASN A 24 -7.78 11.25 18.52
CA ASN A 24 -8.38 12.57 18.40
C ASN A 24 -9.91 12.46 18.35
N THR A 25 -10.59 13.03 19.32
CA THR A 25 -12.06 12.97 19.47
C THR A 25 -12.80 13.79 18.40
N ASN A 26 -12.12 14.70 17.71
CA ASN A 26 -12.69 15.52 16.62
C ASN A 26 -12.77 14.77 15.28
N LYS A 27 -12.26 13.54 15.22
CA LYS A 27 -12.42 12.70 14.01
C LYS A 27 -13.88 12.30 13.86
N VAL A 28 -14.45 12.58 12.69
CA VAL A 28 -15.84 12.23 12.40
C VAL A 28 -15.90 10.90 11.65
N ARG A 29 -15.15 10.76 10.56
CA ARG A 29 -15.15 9.56 9.70
C ARG A 29 -13.98 9.57 8.72
N PRO A 30 -13.64 8.44 8.10
CA PRO A 30 -12.79 8.42 6.91
C PRO A 30 -13.37 9.29 5.80
N THR A 31 -12.52 9.95 5.02
CA THR A 31 -12.94 10.90 3.98
C THR A 31 -13.33 10.24 2.66
N GLY A 32 -12.94 9.00 2.46
CA GLY A 32 -13.24 8.26 1.23
C GLY A 32 -13.04 6.76 1.42
N PRO A 33 -13.39 5.98 0.39
CA PRO A 33 -13.12 4.55 0.35
C PRO A 33 -11.61 4.30 0.23
N VAL A 34 -11.18 3.15 0.72
CA VAL A 34 -9.86 2.59 0.46
C VAL A 34 -10.01 1.28 -0.31
N ASP A 35 -8.96 0.87 -1.01
CA ASP A 35 -8.91 -0.47 -1.61
C ASP A 35 -8.23 -1.43 -0.62
N PRO A 36 -9.01 -2.29 0.07
CA PRO A 36 -8.47 -3.21 1.05
C PRO A 36 -7.92 -4.51 0.43
N ALA A 37 -8.03 -4.69 -0.89
CA ALA A 37 -7.70 -5.93 -1.54
C ALA A 37 -6.19 -6.15 -1.62
N VAL A 38 -5.75 -7.35 -1.27
CA VAL A 38 -4.43 -7.87 -1.62
C VAL A 38 -4.60 -8.77 -2.82
N THR A 39 -4.13 -8.30 -3.98
CA THR A 39 -4.19 -9.08 -5.23
C THR A 39 -2.88 -9.81 -5.44
N VAL A 40 -2.95 -11.08 -5.87
CA VAL A 40 -1.77 -11.93 -6.03
C VAL A 40 -1.76 -12.58 -7.40
N LEU A 41 -0.61 -12.55 -8.07
CA LEU A 41 -0.27 -13.39 -9.22
C LEU A 41 0.87 -14.32 -8.80
N SER A 42 0.64 -15.63 -8.90
CA SER A 42 1.64 -16.64 -8.59
C SER A 42 2.01 -17.44 -9.83
N ILE A 43 3.30 -17.71 -9.99
CA ILE A 43 3.86 -18.51 -11.08
C ILE A 43 4.66 -19.65 -10.46
N GLN A 44 4.41 -20.86 -10.96
CA GLN A 44 5.11 -22.06 -10.52
C GLN A 44 5.53 -22.91 -11.73
N THR A 45 6.43 -23.82 -11.49
CA THR A 45 6.78 -24.87 -12.47
C THR A 45 5.63 -25.88 -12.61
N ALA A 46 5.67 -26.73 -13.63
CA ALA A 46 4.67 -27.76 -13.83
C ALA A 46 4.62 -28.80 -12.70
N ASP A 47 5.71 -28.99 -11.96
CA ASP A 47 5.82 -29.83 -10.77
C ASP A 47 5.50 -29.09 -9.47
N GLY A 48 4.99 -27.86 -9.57
CA GLY A 48 4.48 -27.09 -8.43
C GLY A 48 5.50 -26.29 -7.64
N GLN A 49 6.76 -26.17 -8.11
CA GLN A 49 7.74 -25.35 -7.42
C GLN A 49 7.49 -23.87 -7.66
N PRO A 50 7.49 -23.01 -6.63
CA PRO A 50 7.29 -21.58 -6.80
C PRO A 50 8.45 -20.94 -7.59
N LEU A 51 8.11 -20.16 -8.62
CA LEU A 51 9.06 -19.41 -9.45
C LEU A 51 8.99 -17.90 -9.20
N ALA A 52 7.78 -17.36 -9.14
CA ALA A 52 7.58 -15.95 -8.88
C ALA A 52 6.23 -15.68 -8.22
N LEU A 53 6.18 -14.59 -7.47
CA LEU A 53 4.96 -14.07 -6.88
C LEU A 53 4.96 -12.55 -6.98
N LEU A 54 3.90 -12.00 -7.56
CA LEU A 54 3.62 -10.57 -7.54
C LEU A 54 2.40 -10.34 -6.67
N ALA A 55 2.52 -9.47 -5.67
CA ALA A 55 1.38 -8.95 -4.92
C ALA A 55 1.17 -7.46 -5.20
N ASN A 56 -0.07 -7.00 -5.06
CA ASN A 56 -0.43 -5.59 -5.09
C ASN A 56 -1.28 -5.27 -3.86
N TYR A 57 -0.98 -4.17 -3.19
CA TYR A 57 -1.77 -3.66 -2.07
C TYR A 57 -1.73 -2.14 -2.00
N SER A 58 -2.86 -1.53 -1.64
CA SER A 58 -3.05 -0.08 -1.67
C SER A 58 -2.88 0.52 -0.27
N THR A 59 -1.65 0.50 0.27
CA THR A 59 -1.33 1.24 1.50
C THR A 59 0.04 1.94 1.40
N HIS A 60 0.17 3.04 2.13
CA HIS A 60 1.42 3.80 2.19
C HIS A 60 2.53 2.97 2.85
N TYR A 61 3.80 3.34 2.65
CA TYR A 61 4.92 2.72 3.36
C TYR A 61 4.78 2.91 4.88
N ALA A 62 5.32 1.96 5.65
CA ALA A 62 5.27 1.99 7.11
C ALA A 62 6.22 3.03 7.71
N GLY A 63 7.29 3.30 6.99
CA GLY A 63 8.39 4.13 7.45
C GLY A 63 9.40 3.33 8.29
N VAL A 64 10.60 3.81 8.30
CA VAL A 64 11.69 3.27 9.10
C VAL A 64 12.39 4.39 9.85
N SER A 65 12.83 4.13 11.07
CA SER A 65 13.57 5.10 11.88
C SER A 65 15.08 5.08 11.62
N GLU A 66 15.56 4.08 10.87
CA GLU A 66 16.97 3.92 10.56
C GLU A 66 17.38 4.84 9.40
N ALA A 67 18.57 5.39 9.46
CA ALA A 67 19.14 6.14 8.36
C ALA A 67 19.51 5.22 7.19
N GLY A 68 19.23 5.64 5.97
CA GLY A 68 19.62 4.96 4.74
C GLY A 68 18.44 4.57 3.84
N LEU A 69 18.72 3.73 2.83
CA LEU A 69 17.73 3.21 1.91
C LEU A 69 17.08 1.95 2.51
N SER A 70 15.77 1.90 2.45
CA SER A 70 15.01 0.75 2.91
C SER A 70 13.93 0.38 1.88
N ALA A 71 13.74 -0.92 1.68
CA ALA A 71 12.61 -1.44 0.92
C ALA A 71 11.31 -1.49 1.74
N ASP A 72 11.34 -0.99 2.98
CA ASP A 72 10.20 -0.95 3.90
C ASP A 72 9.51 -2.31 4.05
N TYR A 73 8.20 -2.35 4.27
CA TYR A 73 7.44 -3.59 4.37
C TYR A 73 7.38 -4.37 3.05
N PHE A 74 7.61 -3.74 1.91
CA PHE A 74 7.66 -4.42 0.60
C PHE A 74 8.79 -5.47 0.56
N GLY A 75 9.99 -5.09 1.00
CA GLY A 75 11.11 -6.02 1.06
C GLY A 75 10.91 -7.12 2.12
N GLU A 76 10.34 -6.78 3.26
CA GLU A 76 10.03 -7.77 4.29
C GLU A 76 8.95 -8.75 3.83
N PHE A 77 7.92 -8.28 3.11
CA PHE A 77 6.92 -9.13 2.46
C PHE A 77 7.59 -10.17 1.55
N CYS A 78 8.52 -9.74 0.71
CA CYS A 78 9.21 -10.66 -0.19
C CYS A 78 9.98 -11.76 0.57
N ARG A 79 10.65 -11.41 1.68
CA ARG A 79 11.33 -12.39 2.53
C ARG A 79 10.37 -13.36 3.21
N VAL A 80 9.26 -12.83 3.74
CA VAL A 80 8.22 -13.65 4.37
C VAL A 80 7.64 -14.63 3.35
N MET A 81 7.27 -14.16 2.15
CA MET A 81 6.69 -15.02 1.13
C MET A 81 7.64 -16.13 0.67
N ALA A 82 8.92 -15.83 0.46
CA ALA A 82 9.91 -16.85 0.11
C ALA A 82 9.98 -17.96 1.18
N LYS A 83 9.99 -17.56 2.45
CA LYS A 83 10.03 -18.51 3.58
C LYS A 83 8.74 -19.34 3.67
N GLU A 84 7.58 -18.70 3.61
CA GLU A 84 6.28 -19.37 3.77
C GLU A 84 5.94 -20.31 2.60
N LEU A 85 6.46 -20.02 1.41
CA LEU A 85 6.34 -20.88 0.24
C LEU A 85 7.38 -21.99 0.21
N GLY A 86 8.23 -22.09 1.23
CA GLY A 86 9.23 -23.16 1.35
C GLY A 86 10.32 -23.09 0.29
N VAL A 87 10.66 -21.90 -0.19
CA VAL A 87 11.73 -21.72 -1.18
C VAL A 87 13.06 -22.03 -0.53
N GLU A 88 13.75 -23.05 -1.05
CA GLU A 88 15.08 -23.43 -0.61
C GLU A 88 16.12 -22.37 -0.98
N GLU A 89 17.11 -22.20 -0.12
CA GLU A 89 18.22 -21.29 -0.40
C GLU A 89 18.93 -21.66 -1.70
N GLY A 90 19.19 -20.66 -2.54
CA GLY A 90 19.83 -20.85 -3.86
C GLY A 90 18.90 -21.28 -4.98
N LYS A 91 17.62 -21.55 -4.71
CA LYS A 91 16.64 -21.78 -5.77
C LYS A 91 16.16 -20.47 -6.41
N PRO A 92 15.91 -20.46 -7.71
CA PRO A 92 15.39 -19.27 -8.39
C PRO A 92 13.96 -18.99 -7.95
N PHE A 93 13.75 -17.91 -7.22
CA PHE A 93 12.44 -17.40 -6.86
C PHE A 93 12.47 -15.87 -6.77
N VAL A 94 11.46 -15.23 -7.31
CA VAL A 94 11.33 -13.77 -7.26
C VAL A 94 9.98 -13.41 -6.64
N ALA A 95 10.00 -12.81 -5.46
CA ALA A 95 8.85 -12.13 -4.90
C ALA A 95 8.91 -10.63 -5.22
N LEU A 96 7.79 -10.07 -5.64
CA LEU A 96 7.61 -8.66 -5.93
C LEU A 96 6.36 -8.15 -5.21
N MET A 97 6.40 -6.88 -4.82
CA MET A 97 5.20 -6.20 -4.34
C MET A 97 5.11 -4.84 -5.00
N SER A 98 3.97 -4.57 -5.63
CA SER A 98 3.64 -3.26 -6.19
C SER A 98 2.69 -2.51 -5.26
N ASN A 99 2.78 -1.19 -5.28
CA ASN A 99 1.91 -0.32 -4.53
C ASN A 99 0.71 0.10 -5.40
N GLY A 100 -0.48 -0.02 -4.87
CA GLY A 100 -1.71 0.42 -5.52
C GLY A 100 -2.00 1.90 -5.23
N THR A 101 -3.28 2.26 -5.13
CA THR A 101 -3.76 3.62 -4.86
C THR A 101 -3.59 3.95 -3.37
N SER A 102 -2.39 4.35 -2.97
CA SER A 102 -1.97 4.45 -1.57
C SER A 102 -1.84 5.88 -1.04
N GLY A 103 -2.15 6.90 -1.85
CA GLY A 103 -1.92 8.28 -1.47
C GLY A 103 -2.74 8.78 -0.27
N ASP A 104 -3.86 8.14 0.00
CA ASP A 104 -4.80 8.45 1.09
C ASP A 104 -5.02 7.26 2.05
N ALA A 105 -4.31 6.16 1.85
CA ALA A 105 -4.40 4.96 2.68
C ALA A 105 -3.10 4.77 3.47
N ASN A 106 -3.17 5.01 4.77
CA ASN A 106 -2.03 4.89 5.67
C ASN A 106 -2.15 3.62 6.52
N CYS A 107 -1.02 2.97 6.82
CA CYS A 107 -0.96 1.81 7.71
C CYS A 107 -1.00 2.20 9.20
N VAL A 108 -1.68 3.28 9.53
CA VAL A 108 -1.80 3.83 10.88
C VAL A 108 -3.23 3.70 11.39
N ASP A 109 -3.39 3.10 12.55
CA ASP A 109 -4.68 3.09 13.26
C ASP A 109 -4.80 4.30 14.17
N PHE A 110 -5.41 5.37 13.68
CA PHE A 110 -5.65 6.59 14.43
C PHE A 110 -6.71 6.45 15.53
N THR A 111 -7.38 5.30 15.66
CA THR A 111 -8.29 5.05 16.79
C THR A 111 -7.54 4.68 18.06
N LYS A 112 -6.30 4.21 17.92
CA LYS A 112 -5.45 3.83 19.05
C LYS A 112 -4.73 5.05 19.63
N PRO A 113 -4.48 5.09 20.94
CA PRO A 113 -3.81 6.22 21.59
C PRO A 113 -2.30 6.31 21.22
N ASN A 114 -1.66 5.21 20.92
CA ASN A 114 -0.22 5.15 20.63
C ASN A 114 0.07 4.06 19.59
N TRP A 115 -0.38 4.24 18.37
CA TRP A 115 -0.08 3.31 17.31
C TRP A 115 1.35 3.51 16.81
N LYS A 116 2.13 2.44 16.81
CA LYS A 116 3.46 2.43 16.20
C LYS A 116 3.42 1.53 14.99
N ASN A 117 3.72 2.11 13.83
CA ASN A 117 3.95 1.32 12.63
C ASN A 117 5.25 0.53 12.78
N ASP A 118 5.18 -0.71 12.31
CA ASP A 118 6.32 -1.59 12.18
C ASP A 118 6.23 -2.28 10.82
N ARG A 119 7.27 -2.11 10.00
CA ARG A 119 7.35 -2.73 8.67
C ARG A 119 7.18 -4.25 8.70
N PHE A 120 7.66 -4.91 9.77
CA PHE A 120 7.54 -6.37 9.93
C PHE A 120 6.09 -6.79 10.18
N MET A 121 5.37 -6.03 11.00
CA MET A 121 3.95 -6.25 11.27
C MET A 121 3.12 -6.06 10.00
N VAL A 122 3.36 -4.98 9.26
CA VAL A 122 2.63 -4.71 8.01
C VAL A 122 2.93 -5.78 6.97
N ALA A 123 4.22 -6.12 6.78
CA ALA A 123 4.63 -7.18 5.87
C ALA A 123 3.98 -8.52 6.21
N ARG A 124 3.93 -8.89 7.49
CA ARG A 124 3.30 -10.12 7.94
C ARG A 124 1.80 -10.13 7.64
N ALA A 125 1.09 -9.05 7.94
CA ALA A 125 -0.35 -8.95 7.69
C ALA A 125 -0.69 -9.09 6.20
N VAL A 126 0.09 -8.42 5.33
CA VAL A 126 -0.09 -8.52 3.87
C VAL A 126 0.27 -9.92 3.36
N ALA A 127 1.32 -10.55 3.90
CA ALA A 127 1.70 -11.91 3.55
C ALA A 127 0.63 -12.93 3.95
N ASP A 128 0.02 -12.78 5.14
CA ASP A 128 -1.07 -13.65 5.59
C ASP A 128 -2.29 -13.55 4.66
N ALA A 129 -2.62 -12.33 4.20
CA ALA A 129 -3.68 -12.13 3.21
C ALA A 129 -3.32 -12.77 1.86
N ALA A 130 -2.08 -12.61 1.39
CA ALA A 130 -1.59 -13.23 0.16
C ALA A 130 -1.61 -14.77 0.24
N LEU A 131 -1.14 -15.35 1.34
CA LEU A 131 -1.19 -16.79 1.59
C LEU A 131 -2.62 -17.31 1.63
N THR A 132 -3.55 -16.53 2.17
CA THR A 132 -4.96 -16.88 2.17
C THR A 132 -5.52 -16.92 0.75
N ALA A 133 -5.21 -15.91 -0.07
CA ALA A 133 -5.61 -15.88 -1.47
C ALA A 133 -5.03 -17.06 -2.28
N LEU A 134 -3.80 -17.46 -1.99
CA LEU A 134 -3.15 -18.58 -2.67
C LEU A 134 -3.81 -19.95 -2.39
N LYS A 135 -4.50 -20.12 -1.27
CA LYS A 135 -5.23 -21.37 -0.97
C LYS A 135 -6.34 -21.66 -1.97
N ASP A 136 -6.95 -20.62 -2.51
CA ASP A 136 -8.04 -20.70 -3.48
C ASP A 136 -7.57 -20.53 -4.93
N ALA A 137 -6.26 -20.31 -5.13
CA ALA A 137 -5.68 -20.11 -6.45
C ALA A 137 -5.74 -21.40 -7.29
N ARG A 138 -6.17 -21.24 -8.55
CA ARG A 138 -6.16 -22.32 -9.54
C ARG A 138 -5.13 -22.00 -10.60
N TYR A 139 -4.12 -22.84 -10.68
CA TYR A 139 -3.09 -22.69 -11.69
C TYR A 139 -3.58 -23.16 -13.06
N GLN A 140 -3.13 -22.46 -14.08
CA GLN A 140 -3.43 -22.75 -15.48
C GLN A 140 -2.13 -23.02 -16.21
N ASP A 141 -2.10 -24.03 -17.06
CA ASP A 141 -0.90 -24.36 -17.85
C ASP A 141 -0.59 -23.30 -18.90
N TRP A 142 -1.61 -22.57 -19.32
CA TRP A 142 -1.49 -21.48 -20.29
C TRP A 142 -2.52 -20.38 -20.03
N VAL A 143 -2.09 -19.14 -20.16
CA VAL A 143 -2.96 -17.97 -20.09
C VAL A 143 -2.68 -17.02 -21.26
N PRO A 144 -3.71 -16.42 -21.89
CA PRO A 144 -3.49 -15.40 -22.93
C PRO A 144 -2.93 -14.13 -22.28
N LEU A 145 -1.86 -13.61 -22.86
CA LEU A 145 -1.27 -12.35 -22.41
C LEU A 145 -1.55 -11.27 -23.45
N ALA A 146 -1.96 -10.10 -22.99
CA ALA A 146 -2.14 -8.92 -23.82
C ALA A 146 -1.60 -7.68 -23.10
N MET A 147 -1.12 -6.70 -23.85
CA MET A 147 -0.68 -5.42 -23.32
C MET A 147 -1.36 -4.30 -24.13
N ALA A 148 -1.81 -3.27 -23.43
CA ALA A 148 -2.28 -2.04 -24.05
C ALA A 148 -1.59 -0.84 -23.36
N GLU A 149 -1.20 0.15 -24.15
CA GLU A 149 -0.62 1.41 -23.68
C GLU A 149 -1.47 2.58 -24.13
N GLN A 150 -1.73 3.53 -23.24
CA GLN A 150 -2.37 4.78 -23.56
C GLN A 150 -1.61 5.95 -22.94
N LYS A 151 -1.13 6.86 -23.77
CA LYS A 151 -0.53 8.12 -23.34
C LYS A 151 -1.63 9.12 -23.01
N ARG A 152 -1.59 9.71 -21.84
CA ARG A 152 -2.53 10.75 -21.40
C ARG A 152 -1.77 11.97 -20.92
N SER A 153 -2.26 13.14 -21.31
CA SER A 153 -1.74 14.41 -20.82
C SER A 153 -2.62 14.92 -19.70
N PHE A 154 -2.01 15.25 -18.57
CA PHE A 154 -2.67 15.87 -17.43
C PHE A 154 -2.20 17.31 -17.30
N LYS A 155 -3.15 18.21 -16.97
CA LYS A 155 -2.80 19.59 -16.65
C LYS A 155 -2.23 19.67 -15.24
N VAL A 156 -1.13 20.38 -15.07
CA VAL A 156 -0.60 20.73 -13.75
C VAL A 156 -1.56 21.72 -13.09
N ARG A 157 -1.99 21.44 -11.86
CA ARG A 157 -2.73 22.41 -11.06
C ARG A 157 -1.87 23.64 -10.81
N ARG A 158 -2.35 24.79 -11.21
CA ARG A 158 -1.71 26.08 -10.89
C ARG A 158 -2.61 26.80 -9.89
N PRO A 159 -2.10 27.16 -8.72
CA PRO A 159 -2.87 27.98 -7.78
C PRO A 159 -3.17 29.34 -8.40
N SER A 160 -4.30 29.92 -8.04
CA SER A 160 -4.62 31.27 -8.44
C SER A 160 -3.69 32.28 -7.73
N PRO A 161 -3.53 33.52 -8.27
CA PRO A 161 -2.77 34.55 -7.54
C PRO A 161 -3.31 34.81 -6.13
N ALA A 162 -4.61 34.65 -5.91
CA ALA A 162 -5.20 34.79 -4.58
C ALA A 162 -4.79 33.65 -3.65
N ASP A 163 -4.74 32.40 -4.15
CA ASP A 163 -4.27 31.24 -3.36
C ASP A 163 -2.80 31.39 -2.97
N VAL A 164 -1.99 31.93 -3.89
CA VAL A 164 -0.55 32.18 -3.63
C VAL A 164 -0.37 33.30 -2.60
N ALA A 165 -1.18 34.35 -2.68
CA ALA A 165 -1.11 35.47 -1.73
C ALA A 165 -1.64 35.10 -0.32
N ALA A 166 -2.45 34.05 -0.21
CA ALA A 166 -3.01 33.55 1.05
C ALA A 166 -2.12 32.49 1.74
N ALA A 167 -1.09 31.99 1.05
CA ALA A 167 -0.15 30.97 1.55
C ALA A 167 1.06 31.58 2.25
#